data_ec2d92ebe5158dd7c30f839d4ae4080f
#
_entry.id   ec2d92ebe5158dd7c30f839d4ae4080f
#
_cell.length_a   1.000
_cell.length_b   1.000
_cell.length_c   1.000
_cell.angle_alpha   90.00
_cell.angle_beta   90.00
_cell.angle_gamma   90.00
#
_symmetry.space_group_name_H-M   'P 1'
#
loop_
_entity.id
_entity.type
_entity.pdbx_description
1 polymer ?
#
loop_
_entity_poly.entity_id
_entity_poly.type
_entity_poly.pdbx_seq_one_letter_code
_entity_poly.pdbx_strand_id
1 'polypeptide(L)'
;QDSSGTNAFEHFSLHSPGEVAISIITVFELEYGTQKSRYQQRTRDAMAKFLSPLQVINLDRSSVLESAAIRATLEKKGTSIGPYDLYIAGLARSRGMMLVTNNTAEFES
;
A
#
# COMPACT_ATOMS: atom_id res chain seq x y z
N GLN A 1 19.30 0.73 3.20
CA GLN A 1 18.85 0.74 2.36
C GLN A 1 18.12 1.82 1.78
N ASP A 2 18.26 1.97 0.84
CA ASP A 2 17.75 3.00 0.16
C ASP A 2 16.38 3.28 0.54
N SER A 3 15.88 4.29 0.06
CA SER A 3 14.59 4.70 0.42
C SER A 3 13.59 3.78 -0.16
N SER A 4 12.73 3.31 0.68
CA SER A 4 11.69 2.41 0.24
C SER A 4 10.74 3.06 -0.74
N GLY A 5 10.50 4.35 -0.58
CA GLY A 5 9.63 5.05 -1.50
C GLY A 5 10.21 5.07 -2.89
N THR A 6 11.51 5.38 -2.99
CA THR A 6 12.17 5.37 -4.28
C THR A 6 12.14 3.99 -4.88
N ASN A 7 12.36 2.97 -4.04
CA ASN A 7 12.35 1.61 -4.52
C ASN A 7 11.00 1.20 -5.05
N ALA A 8 9.92 1.68 -4.43
CA ALA A 8 8.59 1.34 -4.91
C ALA A 8 8.39 1.88 -6.32
N PHE A 9 8.82 3.11 -6.57
CA PHE A 9 8.65 3.68 -7.90
C PHE A 9 9.57 3.01 -8.91
N GLU A 10 10.80 2.69 -8.52
CA GLU A 10 11.70 2.00 -9.41
C GLU A 10 11.17 0.61 -9.74
N HIS A 11 10.65 -0.05 -8.75
CA HIS A 11 10.08 -1.37 -8.95
C HIS A 11 8.90 -1.31 -9.90
N PHE A 12 8.05 -0.31 -9.71
CA PHE A 12 6.92 -0.12 -10.59
C PHE A 12 7.36 0.04 -12.04
N SER A 13 8.43 0.81 -12.27
CA SER A 13 8.87 1.07 -13.63
C SER A 13 9.43 -0.17 -14.32
N LEU A 14 9.78 -1.21 -13.57
CA LEU A 14 10.30 -2.44 -14.15
C LEU A 14 9.21 -3.41 -14.55
N HIS A 15 7.95 -3.11 -14.24
CA HIS A 15 6.83 -4.02 -14.52
C HIS A 15 5.95 -3.45 -15.61
N SER A 16 5.28 -4.34 -16.31
CA SER A 16 4.27 -3.92 -17.27
C SER A 16 3.11 -3.30 -16.53
N PRO A 17 2.48 -2.29 -17.13
CA PRO A 17 1.22 -1.80 -16.54
C PRO A 17 0.25 -2.96 -16.42
N GLY A 18 -0.46 -3.06 -15.39
CA GLY A 18 -1.38 -4.17 -15.17
C GLY A 18 -0.82 -5.27 -14.34
N GLU A 19 0.52 -5.35 -14.25
CA GLU A 19 1.13 -6.31 -13.34
C GLU A 19 1.35 -5.72 -11.97
N VAL A 20 1.24 -4.41 -11.85
CA VAL A 20 1.47 -3.72 -10.59
C VAL A 20 0.13 -3.27 -10.05
N ALA A 21 -0.11 -3.56 -8.79
CA ALA A 21 -1.39 -3.26 -8.17
C ALA A 21 -1.18 -2.50 -6.88
N ILE A 22 -2.25 -1.84 -6.43
CA ILE A 22 -2.23 -1.05 -5.22
C ILE A 22 -3.51 -1.35 -4.44
N SER A 23 -3.39 -1.41 -3.14
CA SER A 23 -4.53 -1.67 -2.27
C SER A 23 -5.42 -0.44 -2.17
N ILE A 24 -6.74 -0.68 -2.06
CA ILE A 24 -7.68 0.40 -1.79
C ILE A 24 -7.30 1.14 -0.49
N ILE A 25 -6.65 0.46 0.44
CA ILE A 25 -6.18 1.10 1.67
C ILE A 25 -5.11 2.14 1.36
N THR A 26 -4.19 1.81 0.45
CA THR A 26 -3.16 2.78 0.07
C THR A 26 -3.78 3.95 -0.68
N VAL A 27 -4.80 3.70 -1.50
CA VAL A 27 -5.52 4.79 -2.15
C VAL A 27 -6.15 5.71 -1.11
N PHE A 28 -6.72 5.12 -0.05
CA PHE A 28 -7.26 5.92 1.05
C PHE A 28 -6.18 6.81 1.67
N GLU A 29 -4.99 6.27 1.90
CA GLU A 29 -3.91 7.06 2.49
C GLU A 29 -3.46 8.18 1.58
N LEU A 30 -3.40 7.91 0.28
CA LEU A 30 -3.04 8.94 -0.69
C LEU A 30 -4.09 10.03 -0.75
N GLU A 31 -5.36 9.65 -0.73
CA GLU A 31 -6.44 10.62 -0.74
C GLU A 31 -6.41 11.48 0.52
N TYR A 32 -6.13 10.86 1.65
CA TYR A 32 -6.02 11.61 2.89
C TYR A 32 -4.89 12.64 2.78
N GLY A 33 -3.75 12.23 2.22
CA GLY A 33 -2.65 13.16 2.01
C GLY A 33 -3.04 14.31 1.08
N THR A 34 -3.84 14.02 0.06
CA THR A 34 -4.33 15.07 -0.83
C THR A 34 -5.22 16.05 -0.08
N GLN A 35 -6.11 15.54 0.78
CA GLN A 35 -7.00 16.40 1.54
C GLN A 35 -6.24 17.34 2.46
N LYS A 36 -5.08 16.91 2.97
CA LYS A 36 -4.27 17.71 3.87
C LYS A 36 -3.33 18.66 3.15
N SER A 37 -3.17 18.52 1.86
CA SER A 37 -2.19 19.29 1.10
C SER A 37 -2.62 20.74 0.97
N ARG A 38 -1.67 21.70 1.06
CA ARG A 38 -1.96 23.08 0.76
C ARG A 38 -2.14 23.30 -0.74
N TYR A 39 -1.71 22.35 -1.56
CA TYR A 39 -1.83 22.45 -3.03
C TYR A 39 -2.65 21.27 -3.52
N GLN A 40 -3.92 21.24 -3.11
CA GLN A 40 -4.75 20.06 -3.33
C GLN A 40 -4.87 19.67 -4.79
N GLN A 41 -5.06 20.65 -5.67
CA GLN A 41 -5.25 20.32 -7.08
C GLN A 41 -4.00 19.70 -7.67
N ARG A 42 -2.84 20.27 -7.35
CA ARG A 42 -1.57 19.72 -7.84
C ARG A 42 -1.34 18.31 -7.32
N THR A 43 -1.61 18.12 -6.05
CA THR A 43 -1.43 16.80 -5.43
C THR A 43 -2.40 15.80 -6.02
N ARG A 44 -3.64 16.22 -6.26
CA ARG A 44 -4.64 15.34 -6.85
C ARG A 44 -4.28 14.94 -8.26
N ASP A 45 -3.75 15.89 -9.03
CA ASP A 45 -3.32 15.59 -10.39
C ASP A 45 -2.16 14.58 -10.39
N ALA A 46 -1.22 14.76 -9.47
CA ALA A 46 -0.10 13.83 -9.35
C ALA A 46 -0.59 12.44 -8.96
N MET A 47 -1.54 12.39 -8.03
CA MET A 47 -2.11 11.13 -7.59
C MET A 47 -2.81 10.42 -8.74
N ALA A 48 -3.57 11.17 -9.54
CA ALA A 48 -4.28 10.58 -10.67
C ALA A 48 -3.29 9.98 -11.67
N LYS A 49 -2.20 10.70 -11.94
CA LYS A 49 -1.19 10.18 -12.86
C LYS A 49 -0.53 8.92 -12.31
N PHE A 50 -0.24 8.93 -11.02
CA PHE A 50 0.40 7.78 -10.38
C PHE A 50 -0.51 6.56 -10.43
N LEU A 51 -1.80 6.75 -10.17
CA LEU A 51 -2.74 5.62 -10.10
C LEU A 51 -3.16 5.12 -11.47
N SER A 52 -3.02 5.94 -12.50
CA SER A 52 -3.57 5.62 -13.82
C SER A 52 -3.17 4.25 -14.34
N PRO A 53 -1.91 3.83 -14.27
CA PRO A 53 -1.54 2.49 -14.78
C PRO A 53 -1.71 1.37 -13.77
N LEU A 54 -2.16 1.67 -12.55
CA LEU A 54 -2.22 0.66 -11.50
C LEU A 54 -3.61 0.05 -11.42
N GLN A 55 -3.63 -1.23 -11.07
CA GLN A 55 -4.88 -1.89 -10.75
C GLN A 55 -5.16 -1.70 -9.27
N VAL A 56 -6.32 -1.18 -8.93
CA VAL A 56 -6.69 -0.98 -7.53
C VAL A 56 -7.43 -2.23 -7.06
N ILE A 57 -6.95 -2.81 -5.97
CA ILE A 57 -7.51 -4.06 -5.43
C ILE A 57 -8.26 -3.74 -4.14
N ASN A 58 -9.51 -4.15 -4.09
CA ASN A 58 -10.32 -3.97 -2.90
C ASN A 58 -10.04 -5.07 -1.88
N LEU A 59 -10.32 -4.75 -0.62
CA LEU A 59 -10.28 -5.78 0.41
C LEU A 59 -11.50 -6.68 0.24
N ASP A 60 -11.30 -7.96 0.55
CA ASP A 60 -12.40 -8.89 0.56
C ASP A 60 -12.26 -9.78 1.78
N ARG A 61 -13.20 -10.72 1.94
CA ARG A 61 -13.19 -11.57 3.13
C ARG A 61 -11.90 -12.37 3.23
N SER A 62 -11.44 -12.90 2.12
CA SER A 62 -10.22 -13.69 2.11
C SER A 62 -9.04 -12.88 2.62
N SER A 63 -8.90 -11.64 2.15
CA SER A 63 -7.77 -10.81 2.57
C SER A 63 -7.87 -10.45 4.05
N VAL A 64 -9.08 -10.20 4.54
CA VAL A 64 -9.26 -9.85 5.94
C VAL A 64 -8.92 -11.03 6.85
N LEU A 65 -9.29 -12.24 6.43
CA LEU A 65 -8.94 -13.43 7.21
C LEU A 65 -7.42 -13.63 7.25
N GLU A 66 -6.74 -13.36 6.15
CA GLU A 66 -5.28 -13.43 6.13
C GLU A 66 -4.67 -12.37 7.05
N SER A 67 -5.24 -11.16 7.04
CA SER A 67 -4.74 -10.10 7.92
C SER A 67 -4.88 -10.50 9.38
N ALA A 68 -5.99 -11.12 9.74
CA ALA A 68 -6.19 -11.57 11.11
C ALA A 68 -5.17 -12.65 11.49
N ALA A 69 -4.88 -13.55 10.57
CA ALA A 69 -3.89 -14.60 10.83
C ALA A 69 -2.50 -14.00 11.03
N ILE A 70 -2.15 -13.02 10.20
CA ILE A 70 -0.85 -12.35 10.33
C ILE A 70 -0.77 -11.65 11.68
N ARG A 71 -1.83 -10.95 12.08
CA ARG A 71 -1.83 -10.25 13.35
C ARG A 71 -1.64 -11.21 14.52
N ALA A 72 -2.35 -12.32 14.49
CA ALA A 72 -2.23 -13.31 15.57
C ALA A 72 -0.81 -13.85 15.67
N THR A 73 -0.19 -14.13 14.53
CA THR A 73 1.18 -14.64 14.51
C THR A 73 2.15 -13.61 15.05
N LEU A 74 2.00 -12.35 14.64
CA LEU A 74 2.91 -11.31 15.10
C LEU A 74 2.77 -11.06 16.59
N GLU A 75 1.55 -11.08 17.10
CA GLU A 75 1.34 -10.86 18.53
C GLU A 75 1.99 -11.95 19.36
N LYS A 76 1.99 -13.19 18.88
CA LYS A 76 2.67 -14.28 19.59
C LYS A 76 4.17 -14.05 19.66
N LYS A 77 4.71 -13.34 18.71
CA LYS A 77 6.14 -13.03 18.68
C LYS A 77 6.47 -11.72 19.38
N GLY A 78 5.47 -11.06 19.94
CA GLY A 78 5.69 -9.78 20.62
C GLY A 78 5.88 -8.62 19.65
N THR A 79 5.45 -8.79 18.43
CA THR A 79 5.61 -7.78 17.39
C THR A 79 4.23 -7.27 16.97
N SER A 80 4.15 -5.99 16.61
CA SER A 80 2.90 -5.47 16.08
C SER A 80 3.20 -4.52 14.94
N ILE A 81 2.25 -4.43 14.01
CA ILE A 81 2.30 -3.43 12.94
C ILE A 81 0.95 -2.74 12.90
N GLY A 82 0.89 -1.59 12.26
CA GLY A 82 -0.33 -0.83 12.21
C GLY A 82 -1.42 -1.56 11.44
N PRO A 83 -2.68 -1.18 11.70
CA PRO A 83 -3.81 -1.89 11.07
C PRO A 83 -3.83 -1.75 9.55
N TYR A 84 -3.44 -0.60 9.02
CA TYR A 84 -3.44 -0.45 7.55
C TYR A 84 -2.42 -1.38 6.92
N ASP A 85 -1.25 -1.50 7.52
CA ASP A 85 -0.23 -2.40 7.00
C ASP A 85 -0.67 -3.85 7.10
N LEU A 86 -1.42 -4.19 8.14
CA LEU A 86 -1.96 -5.54 8.26
C LEU A 86 -2.93 -5.84 7.11
N TYR A 87 -3.79 -4.88 6.78
CA TYR A 87 -4.73 -5.09 5.69
C TYR A 87 -4.01 -5.25 4.35
N ILE A 88 -2.99 -4.44 4.14
CA ILE A 88 -2.24 -4.51 2.89
C ILE A 88 -1.48 -5.83 2.81
N ALA A 89 -0.86 -6.25 3.90
CA ALA A 89 -0.13 -7.52 3.93
C ALA A 89 -1.07 -8.69 3.69
N GLY A 90 -2.25 -8.66 4.32
CA GLY A 90 -3.23 -9.72 4.13
C GLY A 90 -3.72 -9.80 2.71
N LEU A 91 -3.95 -8.65 2.09
CA LEU A 91 -4.39 -8.62 0.71
C LEU A 91 -3.31 -9.18 -0.21
N ALA A 92 -2.07 -8.76 -0.01
CA ALA A 92 -0.96 -9.25 -0.84
C ALA A 92 -0.82 -10.75 -0.70
N ARG A 93 -0.90 -11.26 0.51
CA ARG A 93 -0.73 -12.69 0.76
C ARG A 93 -1.89 -13.49 0.19
N SER A 94 -3.11 -12.98 0.32
CA SER A 94 -4.28 -13.71 -0.16
C SER A 94 -4.30 -13.79 -1.69
N ARG A 95 -3.69 -12.82 -2.36
CA ARG A 95 -3.66 -12.79 -3.82
C ARG A 95 -2.34 -13.27 -4.40
N GLY A 96 -1.33 -13.47 -3.54
CA GLY A 96 -0.03 -13.89 -4.02
C GLY A 96 0.61 -12.84 -4.90
N MET A 97 0.46 -11.56 -4.56
CA MET A 97 0.97 -10.50 -5.42
C MET A 97 1.68 -9.45 -4.60
N MET A 98 2.52 -8.68 -5.28
CA MET A 98 3.25 -7.59 -4.69
C MET A 98 2.47 -6.31 -4.91
N LEU A 99 2.29 -5.52 -3.85
CA LEU A 99 1.51 -4.31 -3.91
C LEU A 99 2.40 -3.09 -3.68
N VAL A 100 2.11 -2.02 -4.42
CA VAL A 100 2.75 -0.74 -4.15
C VAL A 100 2.21 -0.20 -2.84
N THR A 101 3.07 0.31 -2.00
CA THR A 101 2.66 0.82 -0.71
C THR A 101 3.21 2.22 -0.50
N ASN A 102 2.57 2.95 0.40
CA ASN A 102 2.95 4.33 0.70
C ASN A 102 3.25 4.47 2.19
N ASN A 103 4.10 3.59 2.71
CA ASN A 103 4.39 3.64 4.14
C ASN A 103 5.83 4.03 4.43
N THR A 104 6.36 4.97 3.65
CA THR A 104 7.72 5.43 3.86
C THR A 104 7.94 5.94 5.27
N ALA A 105 6.94 6.54 5.87
CA ALA A 105 7.09 7.06 7.23
C ALA A 105 7.47 5.96 8.21
N GLU A 106 7.00 4.75 8.01
CA GLU A 106 7.31 3.65 8.89
C GLU A 106 8.75 3.22 8.77
N PHE A 107 9.30 3.34 7.57
CA PHE A 107 10.69 2.99 7.39
C PHE A 107 11.61 4.04 7.95
N GLU A 108 11.11 5.24 8.10
CA GLU A 108 11.92 6.31 8.64
C GLU A 108 11.92 6.33 10.16
N SER A 109 10.94 5.71 10.77
CA SER A 109 10.90 5.71 12.23
C SER A 109 11.63 4.51 12.86
#